data_6883a59490466563ba40f70c104fde6b
#
_entry.id   6883a59490466563ba40f70c104fde6b
#
_cell.length_a   1.000
_cell.length_b   1.000
_cell.length_c   1.000
_cell.angle_alpha   90.00
_cell.angle_beta   90.00
_cell.angle_gamma   90.00
#
_symmetry.space_group_name_H-M   'P 1'
#
loop_
_entity.id
_entity.type
_entity.pdbx_description
1 polymer ?
#
loop_
_entity_poly.entity_id
_entity_poly.type
_entity_poly.pdbx_seq_one_letter_code
_entity_poly.pdbx_strand_id
1 'polypeptide(L)'
;MASGAQTALTALALLSTSRLAAAEPNDLVMSRLATRVDQGGVTSVVGENLEFRALASQLGVVLAPHLLTPADTLGYGGFQLGVEGSQTTIDSSQPYWRALAGSPDPMGTGGVAHGDGFLRTVGVFARKGLWLPVPSFELGAGIVNVLESSTWAAQLTGKLAIHEGYHGLPLPSLAIRAGVSRMINQQELDLTVLSGDAVISKHFGIGGTWRLDPFAGYNLVLITPRSEVIDATPNVDPLNPGDEMDSANNFAFKDQATIVRHRITAGVKLQYDVVQLTVEGQYAFAGSSVDDRGGTSDPCVANATTTNCDAKDIASAQTTISISAGLDF
;
A
#
# COMPACT_ATOMS: atom_id res chain seq x y z
N MET A 1 26.31 -15.45 32.42
CA MET A 1 25.48 -14.53 31.61
C MET A 1 25.61 -14.75 30.07
N ALA A 2 26.02 -15.92 29.60
CA ALA A 2 26.21 -16.21 28.16
C ALA A 2 25.11 -17.10 27.53
N SER A 3 24.14 -17.59 28.32
CA SER A 3 23.10 -18.53 27.83
C SER A 3 21.92 -17.90 27.12
N GLY A 4 21.64 -16.61 27.37
CA GLY A 4 20.45 -15.96 26.78
C GLY A 4 20.63 -15.49 25.33
N ALA A 5 21.83 -15.22 24.90
CA ALA A 5 22.11 -14.74 23.53
C ALA A 5 22.05 -15.88 22.49
N GLN A 6 22.39 -17.09 22.87
CA GLN A 6 22.33 -18.25 21.96
C GLN A 6 20.90 -18.70 21.69
N THR A 7 19.99 -18.57 22.62
CA THR A 7 18.56 -18.92 22.44
C THR A 7 17.85 -17.93 21.50
N ALA A 8 18.20 -16.65 21.53
CA ALA A 8 17.64 -15.64 20.65
C ALA A 8 18.10 -15.80 19.19
N LEU A 9 19.38 -16.18 18.98
CA LEU A 9 19.91 -16.45 17.62
C LEU A 9 19.28 -17.71 17.00
N THR A 10 18.99 -18.75 17.81
CA THR A 10 18.35 -19.98 17.31
C THR A 10 16.90 -19.76 16.95
N ALA A 11 16.17 -18.88 17.63
CA ALA A 11 14.80 -18.51 17.28
C ALA A 11 14.73 -17.69 15.99
N LEU A 12 15.73 -16.86 15.72
CA LEU A 12 15.80 -16.08 14.48
C LEU A 12 16.16 -16.96 13.26
N ALA A 13 16.97 -17.99 13.45
CA ALA A 13 17.36 -18.93 12.39
C ALA A 13 16.24 -19.89 11.97
N LEU A 14 15.25 -20.14 12.83
CA LEU A 14 14.10 -20.99 12.53
C LEU A 14 13.03 -20.29 11.66
N LEU A 15 13.12 -18.97 11.50
CA LEU A 15 12.24 -18.21 10.60
C LEU A 15 12.72 -18.24 9.14
N SER A 16 13.89 -18.78 8.86
CA SER A 16 14.46 -18.90 7.51
C SER A 16 14.31 -20.29 6.89
N THR A 17 13.25 -21.03 7.21
CA THR A 17 12.91 -22.21 6.43
C THR A 17 12.51 -21.75 5.03
N SER A 18 13.38 -22.03 4.05
CA SER A 18 13.08 -21.88 2.63
C SER A 18 11.75 -22.58 2.32
N ARG A 19 10.67 -21.79 2.28
CA ARG A 19 9.43 -22.28 1.66
C ARG A 19 9.79 -22.56 0.22
N LEU A 20 9.48 -23.76 -0.26
CA LEU A 20 9.40 -24.04 -1.68
C LEU A 20 8.55 -22.93 -2.30
N ALA A 21 9.03 -22.32 -3.38
CA ALA A 21 8.40 -21.18 -4.03
C ALA A 21 7.04 -21.60 -4.63
N ALA A 22 6.03 -21.74 -3.78
CA ALA A 22 4.64 -21.76 -4.18
C ALA A 22 4.15 -20.32 -4.06
N ALA A 23 3.52 -19.80 -5.12
CA ALA A 23 2.89 -18.51 -5.08
C ALA A 23 1.87 -18.46 -3.94
N GLU A 24 1.96 -17.44 -3.09
CA GLU A 24 0.99 -17.23 -2.03
C GLU A 24 -0.31 -16.62 -2.62
N PRO A 25 -1.48 -16.79 -1.99
CA PRO A 25 -2.75 -16.36 -2.57
C PRO A 25 -2.81 -14.89 -2.97
N ASN A 26 -2.13 -14.02 -2.21
CA ASN A 26 -2.10 -12.58 -2.45
C ASN A 26 -0.86 -12.11 -3.24
N ASP A 27 -0.07 -13.04 -3.81
CA ASP A 27 0.99 -12.69 -4.74
C ASP A 27 0.44 -12.13 -6.05
N LEU A 28 1.17 -11.16 -6.61
CA LEU A 28 0.78 -10.52 -7.86
C LEU A 28 1.26 -11.34 -9.06
N VAL A 29 0.35 -11.59 -9.99
CA VAL A 29 0.59 -12.21 -11.30
C VAL A 29 0.04 -11.27 -12.37
N MET A 30 0.84 -10.29 -12.75
CA MET A 30 0.39 -9.19 -13.61
C MET A 30 0.06 -9.65 -15.04
N SER A 31 0.62 -10.77 -15.48
CA SER A 31 0.29 -11.38 -16.79
C SER A 31 -1.19 -11.74 -16.92
N ARG A 32 -1.90 -11.94 -15.80
CA ARG A 32 -3.35 -12.18 -15.80
C ARG A 32 -4.19 -10.96 -16.18
N LEU A 33 -3.60 -9.75 -16.16
CA LEU A 33 -4.23 -8.52 -16.65
C LEU A 33 -3.97 -8.27 -18.14
N ALA A 34 -3.66 -9.31 -18.90
CA ALA A 34 -3.46 -9.23 -20.33
C ALA A 34 -4.51 -10.03 -21.10
N THR A 35 -4.81 -9.53 -22.29
CA THR A 35 -5.72 -10.18 -23.23
C THR A 35 -4.96 -10.56 -24.50
N ARG A 36 -5.20 -11.75 -25.02
CA ARG A 36 -4.69 -12.16 -26.32
C ARG A 36 -5.59 -11.61 -27.42
N VAL A 37 -4.97 -10.99 -28.40
CA VAL A 37 -5.65 -10.40 -29.56
C VAL A 37 -5.11 -11.07 -30.82
N ASP A 38 -5.98 -11.74 -31.56
CA ASP A 38 -5.66 -12.34 -32.86
C ASP A 38 -6.03 -11.38 -33.98
N GLN A 39 -5.04 -10.89 -34.69
CA GLN A 39 -5.28 -10.01 -35.87
C GLN A 39 -4.58 -10.59 -37.11
N GLY A 40 -5.38 -11.02 -38.08
CA GLY A 40 -4.84 -11.47 -39.36
C GLY A 40 -3.89 -12.64 -39.29
N GLY A 41 -4.04 -13.52 -38.28
CA GLY A 41 -3.18 -14.68 -38.08
C GLY A 41 -1.94 -14.41 -37.21
N VAL A 42 -1.81 -13.22 -36.65
CA VAL A 42 -0.79 -12.88 -35.66
C VAL A 42 -1.46 -12.74 -34.30
N THR A 43 -1.05 -13.55 -33.34
CA THR A 43 -1.47 -13.44 -31.95
C THR A 43 -0.53 -12.47 -31.24
N SER A 44 -1.08 -11.44 -30.61
CA SER A 44 -0.36 -10.49 -29.75
C SER A 44 -1.00 -10.45 -28.36
N VAL A 45 -0.21 -10.07 -27.36
CA VAL A 45 -0.68 -9.88 -26.00
C VAL A 45 -0.75 -8.39 -25.70
N VAL A 46 -1.88 -7.93 -25.16
CA VAL A 46 -2.12 -6.53 -24.83
C VAL A 46 -2.54 -6.45 -23.36
N GLY A 47 -1.86 -5.58 -22.59
CA GLY A 47 -2.21 -5.31 -21.20
C GLY A 47 -3.48 -4.47 -21.07
N GLU A 48 -4.35 -4.86 -20.14
CA GLU A 48 -5.57 -4.12 -19.78
C GLU A 48 -5.21 -2.94 -18.87
N ASN A 49 -4.89 -1.81 -19.48
CA ASN A 49 -4.36 -0.64 -18.77
C ASN A 49 -5.32 -0.08 -17.71
N LEU A 50 -6.63 -0.09 -17.98
CA LEU A 50 -7.65 0.37 -17.04
C LEU A 50 -7.67 -0.47 -15.77
N GLU A 51 -7.57 -1.78 -15.92
CA GLU A 51 -7.54 -2.71 -14.80
C GLU A 51 -6.23 -2.62 -14.02
N PHE A 52 -5.10 -2.48 -14.72
CA PHE A 52 -3.81 -2.21 -14.11
C PHE A 52 -3.85 -0.95 -13.25
N ARG A 53 -4.42 0.13 -13.77
CA ARG A 53 -4.56 1.39 -13.04
C ARG A 53 -5.43 1.22 -11.80
N ALA A 54 -6.56 0.53 -11.91
CA ALA A 54 -7.46 0.28 -10.80
C ALA A 54 -6.83 -0.60 -9.72
N LEU A 55 -6.12 -1.67 -10.12
CA LEU A 55 -5.36 -2.51 -9.19
C LEU A 55 -4.30 -1.71 -8.45
N ALA A 56 -3.48 -0.94 -9.19
CA ALA A 56 -2.43 -0.09 -8.61
C ALA A 56 -3.02 0.96 -7.64
N SER A 57 -4.17 1.54 -7.98
CA SER A 57 -4.92 2.46 -7.13
C SER A 57 -5.34 1.82 -5.80
N GLN A 58 -5.90 0.62 -5.86
CA GLN A 58 -6.34 -0.12 -4.67
C GLN A 58 -5.16 -0.60 -3.81
N LEU A 59 -4.14 -1.17 -4.41
CA LEU A 59 -2.92 -1.58 -3.70
C LEU A 59 -2.17 -0.39 -3.10
N GLY A 60 -2.17 0.74 -3.81
CA GLY A 60 -1.60 1.97 -3.29
C GLY A 60 -2.28 2.45 -2.01
N VAL A 61 -3.60 2.29 -1.88
CA VAL A 61 -4.33 2.58 -0.64
C VAL A 61 -3.96 1.61 0.47
N VAL A 62 -3.82 0.31 0.16
CA VAL A 62 -3.42 -0.74 1.13
C VAL A 62 -2.02 -0.49 1.68
N LEU A 63 -1.08 -0.08 0.82
CA LEU A 63 0.33 0.13 1.18
C LEU A 63 0.65 1.56 1.63
N ALA A 64 -0.30 2.49 1.52
CA ALA A 64 -0.08 3.87 1.97
C ALA A 64 0.10 3.92 3.49
N PRO A 65 1.00 4.78 4.00
CA PRO A 65 1.19 4.94 5.42
C PRO A 65 -0.11 5.25 6.15
N HIS A 66 -0.41 4.49 7.23
CA HIS A 66 -1.51 4.77 8.14
C HIS A 66 -1.14 5.89 9.09
N LEU A 67 -2.14 6.62 9.59
CA LEU A 67 -1.88 7.71 10.52
C LEU A 67 -1.48 7.17 11.88
N LEU A 68 -2.34 6.41 12.52
CA LEU A 68 -2.17 5.69 13.80
C LEU A 68 -1.52 6.51 14.94
N THR A 69 -1.54 7.84 14.80
CA THR A 69 -1.01 8.76 15.81
C THR A 69 -1.84 10.04 15.87
N PRO A 70 -2.04 10.61 17.07
CA PRO A 70 -2.61 11.92 17.23
C PRO A 70 -1.70 13.01 16.63
N ALA A 71 -2.17 14.27 16.64
CA ALA A 71 -1.43 15.41 16.10
C ALA A 71 -0.18 15.75 16.92
N ASP A 72 -0.18 15.48 18.23
CA ASP A 72 0.98 15.72 19.06
C ASP A 72 2.18 14.85 18.64
N THR A 73 3.39 15.39 18.77
CA THR A 73 4.62 14.66 18.54
C THR A 73 5.08 13.91 19.80
N LEU A 74 6.07 13.05 19.66
CA LEU A 74 6.73 12.38 20.79
C LEU A 74 7.58 13.35 21.65
N GLY A 75 7.73 14.60 21.17
CA GLY A 75 8.61 15.58 21.81
C GLY A 75 10.11 15.25 21.60
N TYR A 76 10.95 16.19 22.04
CA TYR A 76 12.39 16.01 21.94
C TYR A 76 12.87 14.83 22.78
N GLY A 77 13.59 13.94 22.15
CA GLY A 77 14.12 12.73 22.80
C GLY A 77 13.16 11.56 22.83
N GLY A 78 11.86 11.78 22.64
CA GLY A 78 10.86 10.70 22.63
C GLY A 78 11.12 9.68 21.53
N PHE A 79 10.89 8.43 21.84
CA PHE A 79 11.05 7.30 20.92
C PHE A 79 9.87 6.34 21.06
N GLN A 80 9.39 5.84 19.95
CA GLN A 80 8.31 4.87 19.91
C GLN A 80 8.74 3.66 19.06
N LEU A 81 8.37 2.49 19.53
CA LEU A 81 8.45 1.25 18.76
C LEU A 81 7.08 0.58 18.82
N GLY A 82 6.57 0.13 17.65
CA GLY A 82 5.25 -0.46 17.58
C GLY A 82 5.10 -1.48 16.47
N VAL A 83 4.06 -2.29 16.62
CA VAL A 83 3.56 -3.22 15.60
C VAL A 83 2.19 -2.73 15.17
N GLU A 84 1.93 -2.77 13.88
CA GLU A 84 0.65 -2.39 13.28
C GLU A 84 0.07 -3.57 12.53
N GLY A 85 -1.26 -3.73 12.60
CA GLY A 85 -2.02 -4.63 11.77
C GLY A 85 -3.17 -3.88 11.14
N SER A 86 -3.44 -4.12 9.86
CA SER A 86 -4.60 -3.53 9.20
C SER A 86 -5.35 -4.52 8.34
N GLN A 87 -6.62 -4.22 8.11
CA GLN A 87 -7.50 -4.93 7.20
C GLN A 87 -8.22 -3.92 6.34
N THR A 88 -7.99 -4.01 5.02
CA THR A 88 -8.60 -3.13 4.01
C THR A 88 -9.60 -3.92 3.18
N THR A 89 -10.83 -3.42 3.08
CA THR A 89 -11.86 -4.02 2.22
C THR A 89 -11.49 -3.84 0.75
N ILE A 90 -11.76 -4.87 -0.04
CA ILE A 90 -11.66 -4.83 -1.50
C ILE A 90 -12.97 -5.31 -2.10
N ASP A 91 -13.31 -4.76 -3.26
CA ASP A 91 -14.42 -5.28 -4.06
C ASP A 91 -13.91 -6.43 -4.92
N SER A 92 -13.93 -7.62 -4.34
CA SER A 92 -13.43 -8.82 -4.99
C SER A 92 -14.20 -9.22 -6.27
N SER A 93 -15.34 -8.58 -6.56
CA SER A 93 -16.06 -8.78 -7.81
C SER A 93 -15.45 -8.07 -9.02
N GLN A 94 -14.50 -7.17 -8.79
CA GLN A 94 -13.87 -6.41 -9.85
C GLN A 94 -12.82 -7.24 -10.61
N PRO A 95 -12.79 -7.15 -11.94
CA PRO A 95 -11.95 -8.00 -12.77
C PRO A 95 -10.44 -7.81 -12.55
N TYR A 96 -10.00 -6.64 -12.10
CA TYR A 96 -8.58 -6.39 -11.86
C TYR A 96 -7.98 -7.21 -10.70
N TRP A 97 -8.80 -7.75 -9.80
CA TRP A 97 -8.32 -8.63 -8.73
C TRP A 97 -7.93 -10.03 -9.22
N ARG A 98 -8.20 -10.38 -10.49
CA ARG A 98 -7.66 -11.61 -11.07
C ARG A 98 -6.13 -11.64 -11.11
N ALA A 99 -5.49 -10.50 -10.94
CA ALA A 99 -4.03 -10.40 -10.80
C ALA A 99 -3.47 -11.07 -9.55
N LEU A 100 -4.30 -11.41 -8.55
CA LEU A 100 -3.83 -12.15 -7.38
C LEU A 100 -3.75 -13.65 -7.69
N ALA A 101 -2.68 -14.30 -7.24
CA ALA A 101 -2.43 -15.72 -7.51
C ALA A 101 -3.55 -16.63 -7.03
N GLY A 102 -4.19 -16.32 -5.90
CA GLY A 102 -5.33 -17.05 -5.34
C GLY A 102 -6.65 -16.85 -6.08
N SER A 103 -6.70 -15.91 -7.03
CA SER A 103 -7.90 -15.73 -7.86
C SER A 103 -8.04 -16.89 -8.86
N PRO A 104 -9.28 -17.29 -9.17
CA PRO A 104 -9.53 -18.27 -10.21
C PRO A 104 -8.92 -17.84 -11.55
N ASP A 105 -8.41 -18.78 -12.31
CA ASP A 105 -7.80 -18.53 -13.62
C ASP A 105 -8.81 -17.88 -14.58
N PRO A 106 -8.49 -16.70 -15.13
CA PRO A 106 -9.37 -16.01 -16.07
C PRO A 106 -9.54 -16.73 -17.42
N MET A 107 -8.70 -17.70 -17.74
CA MET A 107 -8.85 -18.53 -18.95
C MET A 107 -10.03 -19.52 -18.85
N GLY A 108 -10.57 -19.71 -17.67
CA GLY A 108 -11.78 -20.46 -17.42
C GLY A 108 -12.98 -19.53 -17.22
N THR A 109 -13.69 -19.19 -18.27
CA THR A 109 -15.07 -18.70 -18.25
C THR A 109 -15.44 -17.66 -17.19
N GLY A 110 -15.17 -16.41 -17.48
CA GLY A 110 -15.86 -15.29 -16.85
C GLY A 110 -15.27 -14.84 -15.52
N GLY A 111 -14.55 -13.78 -15.61
CA GLY A 111 -14.00 -12.85 -14.64
C GLY A 111 -14.39 -13.10 -13.19
N VAL A 112 -13.69 -13.95 -12.51
CA VAL A 112 -13.94 -14.16 -11.11
C VAL A 112 -12.85 -13.52 -10.30
N ALA A 113 -13.29 -12.70 -9.48
CA ALA A 113 -12.65 -11.99 -8.45
C ALA A 113 -11.98 -12.89 -7.41
N HIS A 114 -11.01 -12.35 -6.74
CA HIS A 114 -10.43 -12.89 -5.52
C HIS A 114 -11.55 -13.27 -4.53
N GLY A 115 -11.43 -14.45 -3.90
CA GLY A 115 -12.48 -14.97 -3.00
C GLY A 115 -12.66 -14.14 -1.72
N ASP A 116 -11.59 -13.49 -1.25
CA ASP A 116 -11.60 -12.71 -0.03
C ASP A 116 -11.97 -11.25 -0.32
N GLY A 117 -12.89 -10.69 0.47
CA GLY A 117 -13.31 -9.29 0.36
C GLY A 117 -12.37 -8.31 1.08
N PHE A 118 -11.14 -8.69 1.41
CA PHE A 118 -10.19 -7.85 2.13
C PHE A 118 -8.75 -8.28 1.93
N LEU A 119 -7.83 -7.32 2.06
CA LEU A 119 -6.39 -7.55 2.21
C LEU A 119 -5.95 -7.16 3.61
N ARG A 120 -5.06 -7.96 4.19
CA ARG A 120 -4.48 -7.71 5.51
C ARG A 120 -3.02 -7.35 5.39
N THR A 121 -2.57 -6.42 6.23
CA THR A 121 -1.16 -6.06 6.35
C THR A 121 -0.71 -6.14 7.80
N VAL A 122 0.57 -6.41 7.98
CA VAL A 122 1.26 -6.32 9.27
C VAL A 122 2.57 -5.57 9.08
N GLY A 123 2.93 -4.73 10.04
CA GLY A 123 4.14 -3.92 9.96
C GLY A 123 4.78 -3.66 11.32
N VAL A 124 6.05 -3.28 11.26
CA VAL A 124 6.82 -2.83 12.42
C VAL A 124 7.31 -1.42 12.15
N PHE A 125 7.16 -0.54 13.12
CA PHE A 125 7.46 0.87 13.00
C PHE A 125 8.27 1.38 14.18
N ALA A 126 9.21 2.28 13.88
CA ALA A 126 9.93 3.06 14.85
C ALA A 126 9.71 4.55 14.55
N ARG A 127 9.52 5.37 15.60
CA ARG A 127 9.36 6.82 15.48
C ARG A 127 10.26 7.51 16.48
N LYS A 128 10.76 8.70 16.09
CA LYS A 128 11.67 9.50 16.90
C LYS A 128 11.27 10.96 16.85
N GLY A 129 11.04 11.55 18.01
CA GLY A 129 10.89 12.98 18.15
C GLY A 129 12.24 13.70 18.04
N LEU A 130 12.29 14.74 17.24
CA LEU A 130 13.49 15.50 16.91
C LEU A 130 13.29 16.98 17.24
N TRP A 131 14.40 17.66 17.45
CA TRP A 131 14.40 19.12 17.66
C TRP A 131 14.76 19.91 16.40
N LEU A 132 15.43 19.27 15.47
CA LEU A 132 15.82 19.86 14.19
C LEU A 132 15.02 19.22 13.05
N PRO A 133 14.62 19.97 12.01
CA PRO A 133 14.93 21.39 11.76
C PRO A 133 14.15 22.38 12.64
N VAL A 134 13.05 21.94 13.25
CA VAL A 134 12.22 22.76 14.15
C VAL A 134 11.74 21.91 15.33
N PRO A 135 11.45 22.50 16.50
CA PRO A 135 10.76 21.82 17.58
C PRO A 135 9.44 21.19 17.09
N SER A 136 8.97 20.14 17.74
CA SER A 136 7.73 19.43 17.39
C SER A 136 7.79 18.73 16.02
N PHE A 137 8.98 18.27 15.65
CA PHE A 137 9.18 17.41 14.47
C PHE A 137 9.42 15.95 14.87
N GLU A 138 8.84 15.03 14.11
CA GLU A 138 8.97 13.59 14.32
C GLU A 138 9.26 12.89 12.99
N LEU A 139 10.20 11.95 13.02
CA LEU A 139 10.47 11.02 11.91
C LEU A 139 10.05 9.62 12.30
N GLY A 140 9.48 8.89 11.36
CA GLY A 140 9.12 7.50 11.49
C GLY A 140 9.62 6.68 10.31
N ALA A 141 9.97 5.43 10.57
CA ALA A 141 10.31 4.45 9.55
C ALA A 141 9.69 3.10 9.91
N GLY A 142 9.34 2.33 8.91
CA GLY A 142 8.75 1.02 9.11
C GLY A 142 8.82 0.14 7.87
N ILE A 143 8.42 -1.10 8.07
CA ILE A 143 8.28 -2.09 7.02
C ILE A 143 6.94 -2.80 7.20
N VAL A 144 6.23 -2.99 6.10
CA VAL A 144 4.89 -3.59 6.05
C VAL A 144 4.92 -4.77 5.09
N ASN A 145 4.26 -5.85 5.47
CA ASN A 145 4.01 -7.01 4.61
C ASN A 145 2.50 -7.15 4.35
N VAL A 146 2.14 -7.46 3.14
CA VAL A 146 0.79 -7.95 2.81
C VAL A 146 0.74 -9.42 3.17
N LEU A 147 -0.14 -9.81 4.09
CA LEU A 147 -0.22 -11.20 4.55
C LEU A 147 -0.61 -12.13 3.40
N GLU A 148 -0.06 -13.33 3.45
CA GLU A 148 -0.25 -14.34 2.39
C GLU A 148 0.27 -13.85 1.03
N SER A 149 1.37 -13.06 1.06
CA SER A 149 2.02 -12.51 -0.12
C SER A 149 3.52 -12.31 0.15
N SER A 150 4.30 -12.42 -0.90
CA SER A 150 5.71 -12.03 -0.93
C SER A 150 5.90 -10.50 -0.96
N THR A 151 4.82 -9.72 -1.03
CA THR A 151 4.84 -8.27 -1.16
C THR A 151 5.18 -7.57 0.15
N TRP A 152 6.21 -6.75 0.12
CA TRP A 152 6.63 -5.89 1.21
C TRP A 152 6.61 -4.42 0.78
N ALA A 153 6.52 -3.52 1.76
CA ALA A 153 6.71 -2.09 1.52
C ALA A 153 7.56 -1.48 2.63
N ALA A 154 8.56 -0.70 2.23
CA ALA A 154 9.32 0.14 3.15
C ALA A 154 8.63 1.50 3.26
N GLN A 155 8.48 2.01 4.48
CA GLN A 155 7.80 3.26 4.74
C GLN A 155 8.68 4.24 5.51
N LEU A 156 8.57 5.52 5.14
CA LEU A 156 9.19 6.63 5.85
C LEU A 156 8.15 7.73 6.03
N THR A 157 8.07 8.32 7.22
CA THR A 157 7.11 9.38 7.54
C THR A 157 7.79 10.53 8.27
N GLY A 158 7.31 11.74 8.04
CA GLY A 158 7.69 12.93 8.80
C GLY A 158 6.44 13.66 9.27
N LYS A 159 6.37 14.04 10.54
CA LYS A 159 5.25 14.79 11.13
C LYS A 159 5.76 16.07 11.76
N LEU A 160 5.04 17.16 11.53
CA LEU A 160 5.28 18.47 12.12
C LEU A 160 4.01 18.92 12.84
N ALA A 161 4.06 19.05 14.14
CA ALA A 161 2.97 19.66 14.89
C ALA A 161 3.04 21.19 14.75
N ILE A 162 1.93 21.76 14.30
CA ILE A 162 1.75 23.23 14.18
C ILE A 162 1.34 23.79 15.53
N HIS A 163 0.49 23.06 16.24
CA HIS A 163 0.03 23.38 17.57
C HIS A 163 -0.11 22.10 18.40
N GLU A 164 0.51 22.07 19.56
CA GLU A 164 0.40 20.98 20.52
C GLU A 164 -0.41 21.42 21.73
N GLY A 165 -1.35 20.58 22.15
CA GLY A 165 -2.33 20.89 23.18
C GLY A 165 -1.81 20.90 24.62
N TYR A 166 -0.48 21.00 24.84
CA TYR A 166 0.14 21.01 26.17
C TYR A 166 -0.12 22.26 26.99
N HIS A 167 -0.59 23.29 26.33
CA HIS A 167 -0.78 24.59 27.00
C HIS A 167 -2.22 24.74 27.45
N GLY A 168 -2.74 24.18 28.44
CA GLY A 168 -4.01 24.47 29.10
C GLY A 168 -5.14 25.19 28.31
N LEU A 169 -4.89 25.52 27.05
CA LEU A 169 -5.84 26.12 26.13
C LEU A 169 -6.83 25.05 25.63
N PRO A 170 -8.11 25.39 25.47
CA PRO A 170 -9.11 24.42 24.99
C PRO A 170 -8.98 24.09 23.51
N LEU A 171 -7.92 24.58 22.85
CA LEU A 171 -7.68 24.32 21.43
C LEU A 171 -7.20 22.88 21.18
N PRO A 172 -7.65 22.25 20.11
CA PRO A 172 -7.13 20.96 19.69
C PRO A 172 -5.71 21.09 19.13
N SER A 173 -4.95 20.00 19.23
CA SER A 173 -3.66 19.89 18.56
C SER A 173 -3.85 19.76 17.05
N LEU A 174 -2.92 20.33 16.29
CA LEU A 174 -2.94 20.33 14.83
C LEU A 174 -1.56 19.97 14.29
N ALA A 175 -1.49 19.04 13.35
CA ALA A 175 -0.25 18.64 12.71
C ALA A 175 -0.45 18.41 11.20
N ILE A 176 0.65 18.48 10.48
CA ILE A 176 0.78 17.95 9.13
C ILE A 176 1.77 16.80 9.13
N ARG A 177 1.52 15.79 8.29
CA ARG A 177 2.42 14.66 8.11
C ARG A 177 2.58 14.39 6.62
N ALA A 178 3.78 14.03 6.22
CA ALA A 178 4.07 13.48 4.91
C ALA A 178 4.66 12.08 5.07
N GLY A 179 4.38 11.20 4.13
CA GLY A 179 4.91 9.85 4.13
C GLY A 179 5.19 9.34 2.73
N VAL A 180 6.11 8.42 2.64
CA VAL A 180 6.40 7.65 1.43
C VAL A 180 6.39 6.17 1.77
N SER A 181 5.81 5.38 0.89
CA SER A 181 5.83 3.92 0.92
C SER A 181 6.31 3.43 -0.44
N ARG A 182 7.25 2.51 -0.44
CA ARG A 182 7.72 1.89 -1.67
C ARG A 182 7.62 0.37 -1.55
N MET A 183 6.95 -0.21 -2.55
CA MET A 183 6.86 -1.66 -2.69
C MET A 183 8.25 -2.22 -2.98
N ILE A 184 8.56 -3.35 -2.38
CA ILE A 184 9.78 -4.12 -2.56
C ILE A 184 9.43 -5.59 -2.72
N ASN A 185 10.36 -6.36 -3.29
CA ASN A 185 10.20 -7.80 -3.51
C ASN A 185 9.11 -8.17 -4.53
N GLN A 186 8.81 -7.23 -5.47
CA GLN A 186 7.97 -7.51 -6.64
C GLN A 186 8.77 -7.16 -7.90
N GLN A 187 8.70 -8.03 -8.91
CA GLN A 187 9.45 -7.88 -10.16
C GLN A 187 8.60 -7.27 -11.29
N GLU A 188 7.30 -7.50 -11.29
CA GLU A 188 6.41 -7.09 -12.37
C GLU A 188 5.77 -5.73 -12.17
N LEU A 189 5.71 -5.27 -10.91
CA LEU A 189 5.11 -3.99 -10.51
C LEU A 189 5.99 -3.27 -9.48
N ASP A 190 6.41 -2.06 -9.79
CA ASP A 190 7.02 -1.12 -8.84
C ASP A 190 5.96 -0.07 -8.46
N LEU A 191 5.65 0.02 -7.18
CA LEU A 191 4.63 0.94 -6.66
C LEU A 191 5.25 1.87 -5.63
N THR A 192 5.21 3.16 -5.92
CA THR A 192 5.60 4.20 -4.97
C THR A 192 4.37 5.01 -4.59
N VAL A 193 4.16 5.16 -3.30
CA VAL A 193 3.01 5.88 -2.72
C VAL A 193 3.53 7.04 -1.88
N LEU A 194 3.10 8.24 -2.20
CA LEU A 194 3.29 9.44 -1.38
C LEU A 194 1.99 9.76 -0.66
N SER A 195 2.07 10.18 0.58
CA SER A 195 0.90 10.61 1.35
C SER A 195 1.15 11.95 2.04
N GLY A 196 0.11 12.76 2.13
CA GLY A 196 0.10 13.99 2.90
C GLY A 196 -1.13 14.05 3.78
N ASP A 197 -0.96 14.24 5.10
CA ASP A 197 -2.03 14.26 6.08
C ASP A 197 -2.14 15.64 6.75
N ALA A 198 -3.37 16.07 6.98
CA ALA A 198 -3.71 17.08 7.96
C ALA A 198 -4.45 16.42 9.12
N VAL A 199 -3.97 16.61 10.34
CA VAL A 199 -4.42 15.86 11.52
C VAL A 199 -4.82 16.81 12.62
N ILE A 200 -5.94 16.51 13.26
CA ILE A 200 -6.44 17.18 14.46
C ILE A 200 -6.61 16.16 15.58
N SER A 201 -6.25 16.50 16.80
CA SER A 201 -6.44 15.63 17.97
C SER A 201 -6.74 16.43 19.23
N LYS A 202 -7.23 15.73 20.24
CA LYS A 202 -7.44 16.32 21.57
C LYS A 202 -6.99 15.33 22.64
N HIS A 203 -6.22 15.82 23.57
CA HIS A 203 -5.72 15.05 24.70
C HIS A 203 -6.72 15.07 25.86
N PHE A 204 -7.00 13.91 26.44
CA PHE A 204 -7.79 13.71 27.66
C PHE A 204 -7.04 12.82 28.65
N GLY A 205 -6.71 13.41 29.81
CA GLY A 205 -6.19 12.63 30.95
C GLY A 205 -7.32 11.99 31.74
N ILE A 206 -7.23 10.70 32.07
CA ILE A 206 -8.22 9.95 32.83
C ILE A 206 -7.54 9.38 34.08
N GLY A 207 -8.03 9.77 35.26
CA GLY A 207 -7.55 9.25 36.54
C GLY A 207 -6.07 9.49 36.85
N GLY A 208 -5.42 10.43 36.14
CA GLY A 208 -4.02 10.80 36.36
C GLY A 208 -2.97 9.82 35.78
N THR A 209 -3.40 8.66 35.25
CA THR A 209 -2.50 7.62 34.74
C THR A 209 -2.79 7.25 33.30
N TRP A 210 -4.03 7.36 32.85
CA TRP A 210 -4.44 7.03 31.49
C TRP A 210 -4.54 8.29 30.64
N ARG A 211 -4.16 8.14 29.40
CA ARG A 211 -4.27 9.17 28.36
C ARG A 211 -5.11 8.63 27.22
N LEU A 212 -6.12 9.40 26.81
CA LEU A 212 -7.00 9.11 25.67
C LEU A 212 -6.90 10.26 24.68
N ASP A 213 -6.48 9.96 23.47
CA ASP A 213 -6.26 10.94 22.41
C ASP A 213 -7.10 10.56 21.18
N PRO A 214 -8.37 10.99 21.08
CA PRO A 214 -9.09 10.92 19.83
C PRO A 214 -8.45 11.83 18.79
N PHE A 215 -8.42 11.37 17.55
CA PHE A 215 -7.88 12.10 16.43
C PHE A 215 -8.71 11.88 15.16
N ALA A 216 -8.64 12.83 14.25
CA ALA A 216 -9.18 12.72 12.92
C ALA A 216 -8.24 13.39 11.93
N GLY A 217 -8.32 12.98 10.67
CA GLY A 217 -7.45 13.51 9.64
C GLY A 217 -8.04 13.38 8.25
N TYR A 218 -7.50 14.19 7.37
CA TYR A 218 -7.68 14.08 5.93
C TYR A 218 -6.35 13.79 5.29
N ASN A 219 -6.35 12.84 4.36
CA ASN A 219 -5.15 12.37 3.70
C ASN A 219 -5.31 12.43 2.18
N LEU A 220 -4.29 12.97 1.51
CA LEU A 220 -4.10 12.91 0.07
C LEU A 220 -3.04 11.85 -0.24
N VAL A 221 -3.36 10.90 -1.09
CA VAL A 221 -2.47 9.83 -1.52
C VAL A 221 -2.17 9.97 -3.01
N LEU A 222 -0.89 10.00 -3.35
CA LEU A 222 -0.39 10.01 -4.72
C LEU A 222 0.29 8.67 -4.98
N ILE A 223 -0.23 7.90 -5.91
CA ILE A 223 0.22 6.55 -6.21
C ILE A 223 0.85 6.57 -7.60
N THR A 224 2.12 6.19 -7.69
CA THR A 224 2.86 6.13 -8.94
C THR A 224 3.21 4.69 -9.24
N PRO A 225 2.42 4.01 -10.08
CA PRO A 225 2.72 2.66 -10.54
C PRO A 225 3.76 2.70 -11.67
N ARG A 226 4.59 1.68 -11.73
CA ARG A 226 5.46 1.39 -12.86
C ARG A 226 5.36 -0.07 -13.20
N SER A 227 5.04 -0.37 -14.45
CA SER A 227 5.07 -1.72 -14.98
C SER A 227 6.45 -2.00 -15.54
N GLU A 228 7.01 -3.12 -15.15
CA GLU A 228 8.13 -3.72 -15.89
C GLU A 228 7.63 -4.42 -17.14
N VAL A 229 8.55 -4.93 -17.95
CA VAL A 229 8.19 -5.78 -19.08
C VAL A 229 7.77 -7.13 -18.55
N ILE A 230 6.56 -7.54 -18.88
CA ILE A 230 5.94 -8.77 -18.42
C ILE A 230 6.00 -9.78 -19.55
N ASP A 231 6.53 -10.95 -19.25
CA ASP A 231 6.51 -12.11 -20.11
C ASP A 231 5.19 -12.88 -19.90
N ALA A 232 4.38 -12.93 -20.95
CA ALA A 232 3.11 -13.65 -20.92
C ALA A 232 3.26 -15.18 -21.16
N THR A 233 4.47 -15.63 -21.50
CA THR A 233 4.78 -17.02 -21.81
C THR A 233 6.07 -17.50 -21.11
N PRO A 234 6.17 -17.41 -19.79
CA PRO A 234 7.42 -17.62 -19.04
C PRO A 234 7.96 -19.08 -19.14
N ASN A 235 7.19 -20.00 -19.68
CA ASN A 235 7.60 -21.39 -19.89
C ASN A 235 8.15 -21.67 -21.30
N VAL A 236 8.20 -20.65 -22.15
CA VAL A 236 8.74 -20.75 -23.50
C VAL A 236 10.18 -20.26 -23.50
N ASP A 237 11.12 -21.08 -23.98
CA ASP A 237 12.53 -20.68 -24.05
C ASP A 237 12.79 -19.90 -25.36
N PRO A 238 13.08 -18.59 -25.30
CA PRO A 238 13.31 -17.78 -26.49
C PRO A 238 14.59 -18.15 -27.25
N LEU A 239 15.46 -18.97 -26.64
CA LEU A 239 16.67 -19.46 -27.28
C LEU A 239 16.45 -20.79 -28.00
N ASN A 240 15.26 -21.38 -27.89
CA ASN A 240 14.93 -22.63 -28.54
C ASN A 240 14.48 -22.37 -29.98
N PRO A 241 15.10 -22.99 -31.01
CA PRO A 241 14.65 -22.81 -32.38
C PRO A 241 13.19 -23.25 -32.56
N GLY A 242 12.35 -22.34 -32.95
CA GLY A 242 10.90 -22.53 -33.08
C GLY A 242 10.07 -21.69 -32.08
N ASP A 243 10.70 -21.14 -31.05
CA ASP A 243 10.05 -20.27 -30.06
C ASP A 243 10.30 -18.78 -30.32
N GLU A 244 10.65 -18.43 -31.57
CA GLU A 244 11.00 -17.07 -32.01
C GLU A 244 9.86 -16.05 -31.85
N MET A 245 8.65 -16.52 -31.58
CA MET A 245 7.46 -15.70 -31.34
C MET A 245 7.31 -15.26 -29.86
N ASP A 246 8.18 -15.71 -28.98
CA ASP A 246 8.04 -15.44 -27.55
C ASP A 246 8.12 -13.94 -27.21
N SER A 247 9.05 -13.21 -27.83
CA SER A 247 9.17 -11.77 -27.62
C SER A 247 7.92 -10.97 -28.05
N ALA A 248 7.08 -11.53 -28.92
CA ALA A 248 5.81 -10.92 -29.32
C ALA A 248 4.74 -11.01 -28.22
N ASN A 249 4.96 -11.86 -27.21
CA ASN A 249 4.08 -12.02 -26.06
C ASN A 249 4.48 -11.17 -24.87
N ASN A 250 5.60 -10.45 -24.96
CA ASN A 250 6.04 -9.54 -23.92
C ASN A 250 5.28 -8.21 -24.05
N PHE A 251 4.83 -7.67 -22.92
CA PHE A 251 4.13 -6.40 -22.90
C PHE A 251 4.47 -5.59 -21.62
N ALA A 252 4.15 -4.31 -21.65
CA ALA A 252 4.17 -3.44 -20.48
C ALA A 252 2.87 -2.63 -20.44
N PHE A 253 2.37 -2.36 -19.25
CA PHE A 253 1.22 -1.48 -19.13
C PHE A 253 1.61 -0.04 -19.43
N LYS A 254 0.76 0.67 -20.15
CA LYS A 254 1.05 2.03 -20.63
C LYS A 254 0.57 3.13 -19.71
N ASP A 255 -0.53 2.88 -18.98
CA ASP A 255 -1.14 3.85 -18.07
C ASP A 255 -0.44 3.85 -16.71
N GLN A 256 0.68 4.54 -16.65
CA GLN A 256 1.55 4.67 -15.46
C GLN A 256 1.52 6.08 -14.85
N ALA A 257 0.54 6.90 -15.23
CA ALA A 257 0.39 8.22 -14.65
C ALA A 257 0.02 8.16 -13.17
N THR A 258 0.46 9.17 -12.42
CA THR A 258 0.17 9.27 -10.99
C THR A 258 -1.33 9.27 -10.73
N ILE A 259 -1.75 8.40 -9.82
CA ILE A 259 -3.13 8.24 -9.38
C ILE A 259 -3.32 9.02 -8.09
N VAL A 260 -4.42 9.75 -8.01
CA VAL A 260 -4.76 10.54 -6.82
C VAL A 260 -5.91 9.87 -6.08
N ARG A 261 -5.73 9.61 -4.78
CA ARG A 261 -6.78 9.09 -3.90
C ARG A 261 -6.92 10.00 -2.68
N HIS A 262 -8.13 10.14 -2.23
CA HIS A 262 -8.48 10.92 -1.04
C HIS A 262 -8.95 9.97 0.05
N ARG A 263 -8.48 10.18 1.30
CA ARG A 263 -8.89 9.40 2.46
C ARG A 263 -9.31 10.31 3.61
N ILE A 264 -10.26 9.87 4.39
CA ILE A 264 -10.57 10.42 5.71
C ILE A 264 -10.25 9.37 6.77
N THR A 265 -9.81 9.84 7.91
CA THR A 265 -9.34 8.99 9.00
C THR A 265 -9.93 9.47 10.31
N ALA A 266 -10.30 8.53 11.17
CA ALA A 266 -10.65 8.81 12.56
C ALA A 266 -10.15 7.67 13.44
N GLY A 267 -9.65 8.00 14.63
CA GLY A 267 -9.11 6.99 15.53
C GLY A 267 -8.98 7.49 16.97
N VAL A 268 -8.52 6.59 17.81
CA VAL A 268 -8.25 6.89 19.21
C VAL A 268 -6.99 6.17 19.65
N LYS A 269 -6.09 6.89 20.30
CA LYS A 269 -4.92 6.34 21.00
C LYS A 269 -5.24 6.28 22.49
N LEU A 270 -5.00 5.13 23.08
CA LEU A 270 -5.02 4.91 24.53
C LEU A 270 -3.58 4.65 24.97
N GLN A 271 -3.13 5.36 25.99
CA GLN A 271 -1.80 5.20 26.54
C GLN A 271 -1.86 5.04 28.05
N TYR A 272 -1.12 4.10 28.57
CA TYR A 272 -0.87 3.89 29.97
C TYR A 272 0.63 3.76 30.21
N ASP A 273 1.20 4.75 30.90
CA ASP A 273 2.64 4.88 31.06
C ASP A 273 3.36 4.83 29.70
N VAL A 274 4.22 3.85 29.49
CA VAL A 274 4.95 3.63 28.22
C VAL A 274 4.18 2.78 27.21
N VAL A 275 3.09 2.10 27.61
CA VAL A 275 2.33 1.21 26.73
C VAL A 275 1.25 2.00 26.00
N GLN A 276 1.15 1.82 24.69
CA GLN A 276 0.10 2.41 23.89
C GLN A 276 -0.66 1.38 23.04
N LEU A 277 -1.92 1.68 22.81
CA LEU A 277 -2.80 1.01 21.87
C LEU A 277 -3.53 2.05 21.06
N THR A 278 -3.53 1.91 19.74
CA THR A 278 -4.26 2.81 18.83
C THR A 278 -5.19 1.99 17.94
N VAL A 279 -6.40 2.48 17.75
CA VAL A 279 -7.36 1.94 16.80
C VAL A 279 -7.75 3.06 15.84
N GLU A 280 -7.77 2.76 14.56
CA GLU A 280 -8.04 3.72 13.50
C GLU A 280 -8.97 3.11 12.45
N GLY A 281 -9.94 3.90 12.00
CA GLY A 281 -10.75 3.63 10.82
C GLY A 281 -10.42 4.65 9.72
N GLN A 282 -10.24 4.16 8.50
CA GLN A 282 -10.02 4.99 7.31
C GLN A 282 -11.05 4.67 6.25
N TYR A 283 -11.44 5.68 5.49
CA TYR A 283 -12.27 5.53 4.30
C TYR A 283 -11.57 6.23 3.13
N ALA A 284 -11.17 5.44 2.13
CA ALA A 284 -10.66 5.93 0.86
C ALA A 284 -11.80 6.05 -0.15
N PHE A 285 -11.99 7.24 -0.68
CA PHE A 285 -13.01 7.47 -1.71
C PHE A 285 -12.66 6.71 -2.98
N ALA A 286 -13.67 6.39 -3.79
CA ALA A 286 -13.48 5.74 -5.09
C ALA A 286 -12.52 6.54 -5.98
N GLY A 287 -11.84 5.86 -6.87
CA GLY A 287 -10.94 6.45 -7.84
C GLY A 287 -11.66 7.44 -8.75
N SER A 288 -10.99 8.54 -9.07
CA SER A 288 -11.54 9.59 -9.94
C SER A 288 -10.48 10.27 -10.80
N SER A 289 -9.20 9.97 -10.57
CA SER A 289 -8.10 10.56 -11.33
C SER A 289 -8.12 10.07 -12.78
N VAL A 290 -7.81 10.96 -13.71
CA VAL A 290 -7.71 10.65 -15.14
C VAL A 290 -6.24 10.68 -15.54
N ASP A 291 -5.85 9.83 -16.47
CA ASP A 291 -4.53 9.94 -17.09
C ASP A 291 -4.55 11.10 -18.10
N ASP A 292 -3.71 12.11 -17.86
CA ASP A 292 -3.59 13.29 -18.73
C ASP A 292 -2.83 13.00 -20.03
N ARG A 293 -2.39 11.78 -20.28
CA ARG A 293 -1.65 11.40 -21.48
C ARG A 293 -2.52 11.15 -22.71
N GLY A 294 -3.81 11.42 -22.63
CA GLY A 294 -4.76 11.37 -23.73
C GLY A 294 -4.51 12.40 -24.84
N GLY A 295 -3.25 12.68 -25.16
CA GLY A 295 -2.91 13.36 -26.40
C GLY A 295 -3.15 12.44 -27.59
N THR A 296 -3.81 12.94 -28.61
CA THR A 296 -4.12 12.31 -29.92
C THR A 296 -2.90 11.71 -30.66
N SER A 297 -1.73 11.75 -30.07
CA SER A 297 -0.46 11.29 -30.66
C SER A 297 0.10 10.01 -30.02
N ASP A 298 -0.44 9.57 -28.90
CA ASP A 298 -0.09 8.24 -28.40
C ASP A 298 -1.05 7.24 -29.04
N PRO A 299 -0.58 6.34 -29.90
CA PRO A 299 -1.40 5.24 -30.32
C PRO A 299 -1.55 4.31 -29.10
N CYS A 300 -2.41 4.64 -28.20
CA CYS A 300 -3.22 3.66 -27.54
C CYS A 300 -3.78 2.87 -28.67
N VAL A 301 -3.15 1.77 -28.97
CA VAL A 301 -3.38 1.09 -30.23
C VAL A 301 -4.86 0.89 -30.33
N ALA A 302 -5.45 1.80 -31.08
CA ALA A 302 -6.82 1.75 -31.46
C ALA A 302 -6.99 0.53 -32.34
N ASN A 303 -6.94 -0.59 -31.74
CA ASN A 303 -7.47 -1.78 -32.29
C ASN A 303 -8.62 -2.18 -31.41
N ALA A 304 -9.55 -1.43 -31.73
CA ALA A 304 -10.94 -1.73 -31.94
C ALA A 304 -11.74 -2.11 -30.73
N THR A 305 -11.25 -2.50 -29.60
CA THR A 305 -12.20 -2.92 -28.56
C THR A 305 -11.85 -2.54 -27.14
N THR A 306 -10.65 -2.06 -26.86
CA THR A 306 -10.25 -1.85 -25.46
C THR A 306 -9.24 -0.74 -25.30
N THR A 307 -9.45 0.36 -25.91
CA THR A 307 -8.53 1.47 -25.83
C THR A 307 -9.07 2.57 -24.96
N ASN A 308 -8.97 2.37 -23.67
CA ASN A 308 -9.18 3.44 -22.74
C ASN A 308 -7.86 4.14 -22.45
N CYS A 309 -7.40 4.95 -23.38
CA CYS A 309 -6.24 5.78 -23.20
C CYS A 309 -6.50 6.98 -22.30
N ASP A 310 -7.73 7.40 -22.22
CA ASP A 310 -8.22 8.40 -21.24
C ASP A 310 -8.84 7.70 -20.03
N ALA A 311 -8.18 6.66 -19.53
CA ALA A 311 -8.75 5.84 -18.49
C ALA A 311 -8.89 6.63 -17.19
N LYS A 312 -10.13 6.84 -16.81
CA LYS A 312 -10.47 7.24 -15.44
C LYS A 312 -10.19 6.08 -14.50
N ASP A 313 -9.61 6.37 -13.36
CA ASP A 313 -9.47 5.38 -12.30
C ASP A 313 -10.86 4.84 -11.89
N ILE A 314 -11.08 3.54 -12.08
CA ILE A 314 -12.32 2.85 -11.75
C ILE A 314 -12.26 2.13 -10.40
N ALA A 315 -11.21 2.34 -9.63
CA ALA A 315 -11.04 1.69 -8.33
C ALA A 315 -12.19 2.03 -7.38
N SER A 316 -12.76 1.02 -6.77
CA SER A 316 -13.82 1.15 -5.78
C SER A 316 -13.34 1.87 -4.52
N ALA A 317 -14.28 2.38 -3.72
CA ALA A 317 -13.99 2.86 -2.38
C ALA A 317 -13.51 1.73 -1.47
N GLN A 318 -12.67 2.07 -0.48
CA GLN A 318 -12.10 1.10 0.45
C GLN A 318 -12.24 1.59 1.89
N THR A 319 -12.54 0.65 2.78
CA THR A 319 -12.51 0.90 4.22
C THR A 319 -11.36 0.11 4.83
N THR A 320 -10.55 0.77 5.65
CA THR A 320 -9.45 0.14 6.38
C THR A 320 -9.68 0.29 7.87
N ILE A 321 -9.50 -0.79 8.60
CA ILE A 321 -9.42 -0.79 10.06
C ILE A 321 -8.00 -1.17 10.43
N SER A 322 -7.36 -0.36 11.26
CA SER A 322 -5.98 -0.55 11.69
C SER A 322 -5.88 -0.54 13.21
N ILE A 323 -4.98 -1.36 13.72
CA ILE A 323 -4.66 -1.43 15.15
C ILE A 323 -3.14 -1.35 15.29
N SER A 324 -2.66 -0.51 16.20
CA SER A 324 -1.25 -0.45 16.55
C SER A 324 -1.08 -0.63 18.05
N ALA A 325 -0.09 -1.44 18.42
CA ALA A 325 0.36 -1.60 19.81
C ALA A 325 1.86 -1.26 19.87
N GLY A 326 2.28 -0.55 20.90
CA GLY A 326 3.66 -0.11 20.98
C GLY A 326 4.07 0.42 22.35
N LEU A 327 5.33 0.83 22.39
CA LEU A 327 5.97 1.40 23.57
C LEU A 327 6.49 2.80 23.23
N ASP A 328 6.15 3.77 24.07
CA ASP A 328 6.60 5.17 24.01
C ASP A 328 7.60 5.42 25.15
N PHE A 329 8.78 5.94 24.80
CA PHE A 329 9.86 6.22 25.76
C PHE A 329 10.24 7.68 25.76
#